data_a21772fe5addb08a2f5eb49442fc5233
#
_entry.id   a21772fe5addb08a2f5eb49442fc5233
#
_cell.length_a   1.000
_cell.length_b   1.000
_cell.length_c   1.000
_cell.angle_alpha   90.00
_cell.angle_beta   90.00
_cell.angle_gamma   90.00
#
_symmetry.space_group_name_H-M   'P 1'
#
loop_
_entity.id
_entity.type
_entity.pdbx_description
1 polymer ?
#
loop_
_entity_poly.entity_id
_entity_poly.type
_entity_poly.pdbx_seq_one_letter_code
_entity_poly.pdbx_strand_id
1 'polypeptide(L)'
;MEHDVKGQSALFSMLAKGDLLLVHFRSSFDQLKQAELELARLRLSDFLELTSSYLSVIELGLYESSVKLFRTLREKGIEPHSSEWNTAIEDTIKRQTEAMRPRLFPQIPASRYICFYPMDRRRGEDKNWYSLPIEERQRQMEEHGLVGRRYAGTVKQIITGSIGFDDWEWGVDLFADDPLIFKKLIYEMRFDEVSAVYALFGKFFVGVRVPATGLEDLCNGKLPQ
;
A
#
# COMPACT_ATOMS: atom_id res chain seq x y z
N MET A 1 5.04 25.82 -0.65
CA MET A 1 6.39 25.30 -0.32
C MET A 1 6.43 23.85 -0.80
N GLU A 2 7.01 23.64 -1.96
CA GLU A 2 7.33 22.30 -2.46
C GLU A 2 8.37 21.72 -1.52
N HIS A 3 7.94 20.76 -0.72
CA HIS A 3 8.91 19.89 -0.06
C HIS A 3 9.42 18.93 -1.13
N ASP A 4 10.62 19.17 -1.58
CA ASP A 4 11.42 18.28 -2.42
C ASP A 4 11.68 17.00 -1.61
N VAL A 5 10.68 16.12 -1.60
CA VAL A 5 10.82 14.79 -1.01
C VAL A 5 11.73 14.04 -1.97
N LYS A 6 13.02 13.96 -1.66
CA LYS A 6 13.94 13.11 -2.38
C LYS A 6 13.30 11.73 -2.54
N GLY A 7 13.25 11.24 -3.77
CA GLY A 7 12.72 9.92 -4.06
C GLY A 7 13.45 8.86 -3.23
N GLN A 8 12.73 7.81 -2.84
CA GLN A 8 13.26 6.70 -2.07
C GLN A 8 13.28 5.45 -2.90
N SER A 9 14.27 4.62 -2.70
CA SER A 9 14.37 3.29 -3.32
C SER A 9 14.90 2.29 -2.30
N ALA A 10 14.41 1.06 -2.41
CA ALA A 10 14.92 -0.06 -1.64
C ALA A 10 15.06 -1.29 -2.53
N LEU A 11 16.10 -2.07 -2.26
CA LEU A 11 16.41 -3.32 -2.95
C LEU A 11 16.23 -4.49 -1.98
N PHE A 12 15.61 -5.55 -2.49
CA PHE A 12 15.44 -6.81 -1.76
C PHE A 12 15.88 -7.97 -2.64
N SER A 13 16.62 -8.92 -2.07
CA SER A 13 16.84 -10.22 -2.67
C SER A 13 15.65 -11.12 -2.35
N MET A 14 15.01 -11.66 -3.39
CA MET A 14 13.80 -12.44 -3.26
C MET A 14 14.10 -13.87 -2.82
N LEU A 15 13.24 -14.44 -1.98
CA LEU A 15 13.34 -15.84 -1.55
C LEU A 15 12.71 -16.81 -2.55
N ALA A 16 11.78 -16.31 -3.39
CA ALA A 16 11.12 -17.07 -4.44
C ALA A 16 10.49 -16.12 -5.45
N LYS A 17 10.15 -16.61 -6.65
CA LYS A 17 9.40 -15.91 -7.71
C LYS A 17 10.16 -14.74 -8.36
N GLY A 18 11.46 -14.75 -8.28
CA GLY A 18 12.36 -13.74 -8.84
C GLY A 18 13.64 -13.65 -8.01
N ASP A 19 14.59 -12.87 -8.46
CA ASP A 19 15.88 -12.68 -7.79
C ASP A 19 15.93 -11.35 -7.03
N LEU A 20 15.44 -10.28 -7.65
CA LEU A 20 15.48 -8.94 -7.10
C LEU A 20 14.08 -8.29 -7.12
N LEU A 21 13.78 -7.54 -6.08
CA LEU A 21 12.63 -6.64 -6.00
C LEU A 21 13.13 -5.23 -5.73
N LEU A 22 12.78 -4.29 -6.60
CA LEU A 22 13.03 -2.87 -6.40
C LEU A 22 11.74 -2.17 -6.02
N VAL A 23 11.77 -1.42 -4.94
CA VAL A 23 10.65 -0.60 -4.47
C VAL A 23 11.04 0.87 -4.64
N HIS A 24 10.22 1.63 -5.35
CA HIS A 24 10.45 3.06 -5.60
C HIS A 24 9.28 3.89 -5.09
N PHE A 25 9.56 4.87 -4.24
CA PHE A 25 8.59 5.90 -3.85
C PHE A 25 9.02 7.22 -4.46
N ARG A 26 8.15 7.86 -5.23
CA ARG A 26 8.36 9.15 -5.90
C ARG A 26 7.14 10.04 -5.72
N SER A 27 7.31 11.34 -5.90
CA SER A 27 6.22 12.32 -5.79
C SER A 27 5.42 12.50 -7.10
N SER A 28 5.90 11.94 -8.20
CA SER A 28 5.20 11.96 -9.49
C SER A 28 5.52 10.74 -10.35
N PHE A 29 4.66 10.45 -11.33
CA PHE A 29 4.89 9.40 -12.32
C PHE A 29 6.10 9.70 -13.21
N ASP A 30 6.36 10.97 -13.51
CA ASP A 30 7.56 11.36 -14.27
C ASP A 30 8.84 10.96 -13.54
N GLN A 31 8.89 11.17 -12.22
CA GLN A 31 10.02 10.75 -11.38
C GLN A 31 10.12 9.22 -11.28
N LEU A 32 8.99 8.49 -11.25
CA LEU A 32 9.00 7.01 -11.33
C LEU A 32 9.59 6.57 -12.67
N LYS A 33 9.11 7.17 -13.77
CA LYS A 33 9.62 6.85 -15.11
C LYS A 33 11.10 7.17 -15.26
N GLN A 34 11.56 8.30 -14.69
CA GLN A 34 12.97 8.64 -14.69
C GLN A 34 13.80 7.58 -13.94
N ALA A 35 13.32 7.07 -12.80
CA ALA A 35 14.02 6.02 -12.06
C ALA A 35 14.13 4.71 -12.87
N GLU A 36 13.07 4.32 -13.60
CA GLU A 36 13.11 3.17 -14.51
C GLU A 36 14.15 3.36 -15.63
N LEU A 37 14.18 4.56 -16.25
CA LEU A 37 15.16 4.87 -17.30
C LEU A 37 16.60 4.85 -16.79
N GLU A 38 16.81 5.29 -15.57
CA GLU A 38 18.13 5.23 -14.90
C GLU A 38 18.54 3.77 -14.66
N LEU A 39 17.64 2.92 -14.18
CA LEU A 39 17.90 1.49 -14.04
C LEU A 39 18.23 0.83 -15.38
N ALA A 40 17.44 1.11 -16.42
CA ALA A 40 17.66 0.55 -17.75
C ALA A 40 19.02 0.89 -18.38
N ARG A 41 19.70 1.94 -17.90
CA ARG A 41 21.06 2.31 -18.35
C ARG A 41 22.17 1.57 -17.62
N LEU A 42 21.86 0.89 -16.52
CA LEU A 42 22.86 0.14 -15.79
C LEU A 42 23.26 -1.12 -16.55
N ARG A 43 24.55 -1.44 -16.60
CA ARG A 43 25.03 -2.71 -17.20
C ARG A 43 24.38 -3.95 -16.55
N LEU A 44 23.94 -3.84 -15.32
CA LEU A 44 23.19 -4.89 -14.63
C LEU A 44 21.90 -5.25 -15.39
N SER A 45 21.27 -4.27 -16.01
CA SER A 45 20.01 -4.47 -16.76
C SER A 45 20.17 -5.39 -17.96
N ASP A 46 21.37 -5.54 -18.52
CA ASP A 46 21.67 -6.48 -19.60
C ASP A 46 21.52 -7.95 -19.16
N PHE A 47 21.50 -8.20 -17.85
CA PHE A 47 21.41 -9.52 -17.21
C PHE A 47 20.10 -9.74 -16.45
N LEU A 48 19.17 -8.79 -16.49
CA LEU A 48 17.89 -8.84 -15.77
C LEU A 48 16.73 -8.93 -16.76
N GLU A 49 15.75 -9.73 -16.40
CA GLU A 49 14.45 -9.81 -17.06
C GLU A 49 13.37 -9.28 -16.11
N LEU A 50 12.52 -8.36 -16.58
CA LEU A 50 11.39 -7.87 -15.80
C LEU A 50 10.28 -8.94 -15.81
N THR A 51 10.12 -9.63 -14.70
CA THR A 51 9.13 -10.71 -14.54
C THR A 51 7.80 -10.24 -13.96
N SER A 52 7.79 -9.10 -13.27
CA SER A 52 6.59 -8.48 -12.67
C SER A 52 6.85 -7.01 -12.40
N SER A 53 5.82 -6.19 -12.56
CA SER A 53 5.82 -4.78 -12.15
C SER A 53 4.50 -4.45 -11.49
N TYR A 54 4.46 -3.37 -10.72
CA TYR A 54 3.27 -2.89 -10.06
C TYR A 54 3.31 -1.37 -9.91
N LEU A 55 2.26 -0.69 -10.38
CA LEU A 55 2.14 0.76 -10.31
C LEU A 55 0.96 1.16 -9.44
N SER A 56 1.20 2.03 -8.46
CA SER A 56 0.18 2.46 -7.52
C SER A 56 0.46 3.84 -6.93
N VAL A 57 -0.51 4.37 -6.19
CA VAL A 57 -0.40 5.62 -5.45
C VAL A 57 -0.78 5.42 -4.00
N ILE A 58 -0.18 6.20 -3.11
CA ILE A 58 -0.63 6.28 -1.72
C ILE A 58 -1.68 7.37 -1.65
N GLU A 59 -2.87 7.02 -1.14
CA GLU A 59 -4.01 7.91 -1.10
C GLU A 59 -4.67 7.95 0.28
N LEU A 60 -5.49 8.98 0.50
CA LEU A 60 -6.28 9.10 1.73
C LEU A 60 -7.43 8.10 1.74
N GLY A 61 -7.43 7.23 2.74
CA GLY A 61 -8.61 6.42 3.08
C GLY A 61 -9.64 7.26 3.82
N LEU A 62 -10.61 7.86 3.11
CA LEU A 62 -11.62 8.75 3.69
C LEU A 62 -12.91 8.04 4.13
N TYR A 63 -12.96 6.71 4.12
CA TYR A 63 -14.19 5.95 4.35
C TYR A 63 -14.92 6.33 5.65
N GLU A 64 -14.23 6.22 6.77
CA GLU A 64 -14.82 6.47 8.09
C GLU A 64 -15.15 7.95 8.31
N SER A 65 -14.25 8.82 7.89
CA SER A 65 -14.41 10.27 8.06
C SER A 65 -15.53 10.84 7.18
N SER A 66 -15.70 10.34 5.96
CA SER A 66 -16.77 10.76 5.05
C SER A 66 -18.15 10.38 5.57
N VAL A 67 -18.31 9.15 6.07
CA VAL A 67 -19.60 8.70 6.63
C VAL A 67 -19.98 9.53 7.86
N LYS A 68 -19.04 9.76 8.76
CA LYS A 68 -19.27 10.62 9.95
C LYS A 68 -19.60 12.05 9.55
N LEU A 69 -18.86 12.62 8.60
CA LEU A 69 -19.10 13.98 8.10
C LEU A 69 -20.49 14.11 7.50
N PHE A 70 -20.85 13.24 6.56
CA PHE A 70 -22.15 13.28 5.87
C PHE A 70 -23.34 13.10 6.85
N ARG A 71 -23.17 12.23 7.85
CA ARG A 71 -24.17 12.10 8.91
C ARG A 71 -24.33 13.40 9.69
N THR A 72 -23.23 13.99 10.15
CA THR A 72 -23.25 15.26 10.90
C THR A 72 -23.86 16.40 10.10
N LEU A 73 -23.53 16.53 8.81
CA LEU A 73 -24.10 17.57 7.94
C LEU A 73 -25.61 17.38 7.75
N ARG A 74 -26.07 16.13 7.58
CA ARG A 74 -27.48 15.78 7.46
C ARG A 74 -28.26 16.06 8.75
N GLU A 75 -27.68 15.72 9.92
CA GLU A 75 -28.28 16.01 11.24
C GLU A 75 -28.41 17.51 11.50
N LYS A 76 -27.51 18.33 10.94
CA LYS A 76 -27.57 19.80 11.00
C LYS A 76 -28.49 20.43 9.97
N GLY A 77 -29.10 19.64 9.10
CA GLY A 77 -29.97 20.13 8.02
C GLY A 77 -29.24 20.90 6.92
N ILE A 78 -27.91 20.67 6.77
CA ILE A 78 -27.11 21.32 5.73
C ILE A 78 -27.38 20.61 4.40
N GLU A 79 -27.87 21.37 3.43
CA GLU A 79 -28.25 20.85 2.11
C GLU A 79 -27.00 20.42 1.33
N PRO A 80 -27.03 19.22 0.70
CA PRO A 80 -25.96 18.74 -0.17
C PRO A 80 -25.61 19.76 -1.27
N HIS A 81 -24.31 19.91 -1.53
CA HIS A 81 -23.78 20.85 -2.54
C HIS A 81 -24.01 22.35 -2.25
N SER A 82 -24.51 22.71 -1.08
CA SER A 82 -24.52 24.11 -0.64
C SER A 82 -23.09 24.63 -0.37
N SER A 83 -22.92 25.95 -0.28
CA SER A 83 -21.62 26.53 0.07
C SER A 83 -21.11 26.04 1.42
N GLU A 84 -22.00 25.94 2.41
CA GLU A 84 -21.68 25.42 3.75
C GLU A 84 -21.26 23.95 3.71
N TRP A 85 -21.95 23.13 2.90
CA TRP A 85 -21.59 21.72 2.65
C TRP A 85 -20.19 21.61 2.06
N ASN A 86 -19.91 22.37 0.98
CA ASN A 86 -18.61 22.31 0.30
C ASN A 86 -17.47 22.77 1.22
N THR A 87 -17.67 23.84 1.97
CA THR A 87 -16.68 24.32 2.96
C THR A 87 -16.39 23.27 4.03
N ALA A 88 -17.43 22.61 4.56
CA ALA A 88 -17.24 21.56 5.57
C ALA A 88 -16.47 20.36 5.03
N ILE A 89 -16.68 20.00 3.75
CA ILE A 89 -15.92 18.94 3.08
C ILE A 89 -14.46 19.37 2.90
N GLU A 90 -14.19 20.55 2.37
CA GLU A 90 -12.84 21.07 2.15
C GLU A 90 -12.03 21.15 3.46
N ASP A 91 -12.62 21.68 4.52
CA ASP A 91 -12.00 21.75 5.84
C ASP A 91 -11.70 20.36 6.41
N THR A 92 -12.58 19.41 6.18
CA THR A 92 -12.38 18.04 6.63
C THR A 92 -11.25 17.36 5.84
N ILE A 93 -11.22 17.51 4.52
CA ILE A 93 -10.13 17.00 3.67
C ILE A 93 -8.81 17.62 4.09
N LYS A 94 -8.76 18.93 4.30
CA LYS A 94 -7.53 19.62 4.72
C LYS A 94 -7.01 19.10 6.05
N ARG A 95 -7.85 19.01 7.08
CA ARG A 95 -7.48 18.46 8.39
C ARG A 95 -7.02 17.00 8.30
N GLN A 96 -7.71 16.19 7.50
CA GLN A 96 -7.36 14.78 7.29
C GLN A 96 -6.01 14.66 6.57
N THR A 97 -5.78 15.46 5.54
CA THR A 97 -4.51 15.47 4.81
C THR A 97 -3.34 15.82 5.73
N GLU A 98 -3.49 16.83 6.57
CA GLU A 98 -2.47 17.22 7.54
C GLU A 98 -2.20 16.10 8.57
N ALA A 99 -3.27 15.54 9.15
CA ALA A 99 -3.15 14.46 10.13
C ALA A 99 -2.57 13.15 9.55
N MET A 100 -2.87 12.88 8.28
CA MET A 100 -2.43 11.67 7.56
C MET A 100 -1.14 11.85 6.78
N ARG A 101 -0.55 13.06 6.77
CA ARG A 101 0.67 13.36 6.03
C ARG A 101 1.79 12.33 6.21
N PRO A 102 2.11 11.83 7.42
CA PRO A 102 3.12 10.79 7.59
C PRO A 102 2.78 9.45 6.92
N ARG A 103 1.49 9.20 6.67
CA ARG A 103 1.02 8.00 5.96
C ARG A 103 0.96 8.21 4.45
N LEU A 104 0.72 9.45 4.00
CA LEU A 104 0.72 9.81 2.57
C LEU A 104 2.14 9.89 1.99
N PHE A 105 3.11 10.23 2.82
CA PHE A 105 4.51 10.35 2.44
C PHE A 105 5.40 9.48 3.36
N PRO A 106 5.17 8.15 3.38
CA PRO A 106 5.92 7.27 4.26
C PRO A 106 7.38 7.16 3.83
N GLN A 107 8.24 6.88 4.80
CA GLN A 107 9.58 6.38 4.51
C GLN A 107 9.50 4.87 4.28
N ILE A 108 10.26 4.35 3.30
CA ILE A 108 10.41 2.90 3.15
C ILE A 108 11.05 2.36 4.43
N PRO A 109 10.36 1.52 5.20
CA PRO A 109 10.89 1.03 6.48
C PRO A 109 12.23 0.32 6.33
N ALA A 110 13.16 0.54 7.28
CA ALA A 110 14.48 -0.08 7.26
C ALA A 110 14.48 -1.57 7.66
N SER A 111 13.31 -2.16 7.89
CA SER A 111 13.16 -3.56 8.31
C SER A 111 13.88 -4.54 7.38
N ARG A 112 14.33 -5.65 7.95
CA ARG A 112 15.12 -6.67 7.24
C ARG A 112 14.34 -7.38 6.14
N TYR A 113 13.04 -7.58 6.30
CA TYR A 113 12.21 -8.33 5.37
C TYR A 113 11.06 -7.48 4.82
N ILE A 114 10.69 -7.78 3.58
CA ILE A 114 9.46 -7.32 2.93
C ILE A 114 8.58 -8.51 2.56
N CYS A 115 7.26 -8.30 2.63
CA CYS A 115 6.28 -9.14 1.95
C CYS A 115 5.35 -8.23 1.16
N PHE A 116 5.47 -8.25 -0.16
CA PHE A 116 4.57 -7.54 -1.07
C PHE A 116 3.55 -8.52 -1.66
N TYR A 117 2.32 -8.07 -1.78
CA TYR A 117 1.30 -8.74 -2.59
C TYR A 117 0.27 -7.75 -3.12
N PRO A 118 -0.20 -7.91 -4.37
CA PRO A 118 -1.35 -7.18 -4.88
C PRO A 118 -2.63 -7.89 -4.46
N MET A 119 -3.73 -7.15 -4.41
CA MET A 119 -5.04 -7.70 -4.06
C MET A 119 -6.20 -6.92 -4.69
N ASP A 120 -7.33 -7.62 -4.81
CA ASP A 120 -8.61 -7.06 -5.26
C ASP A 120 -9.70 -7.28 -4.23
N ARG A 121 -10.79 -6.55 -4.43
CA ARG A 121 -12.10 -6.86 -3.85
C ARG A 121 -12.95 -7.63 -4.87
N ARG A 122 -13.61 -8.68 -4.41
CA ARG A 122 -14.46 -9.52 -5.25
C ARG A 122 -15.59 -8.71 -5.90
N ARG A 123 -15.72 -8.88 -7.21
CA ARG A 123 -16.76 -8.29 -8.08
C ARG A 123 -17.56 -9.38 -8.78
N GLY A 124 -17.91 -10.44 -8.06
CA GLY A 124 -18.69 -11.57 -8.58
C GLY A 124 -20.19 -11.30 -8.60
N GLU A 125 -20.95 -12.20 -9.21
CA GLU A 125 -22.40 -12.13 -9.29
C GLU A 125 -23.09 -12.23 -7.92
N ASP A 126 -22.67 -13.19 -7.09
CA ASP A 126 -23.25 -13.42 -5.76
C ASP A 126 -22.63 -12.57 -4.66
N LYS A 127 -21.34 -12.25 -4.78
CA LYS A 127 -20.57 -11.48 -3.80
C LYS A 127 -19.81 -10.39 -4.52
N ASN A 128 -20.28 -9.15 -4.35
CA ASN A 128 -19.70 -7.97 -4.92
C ASN A 128 -19.48 -6.92 -3.84
N TRP A 129 -18.21 -6.63 -3.51
CA TRP A 129 -17.85 -5.63 -2.52
C TRP A 129 -18.43 -4.26 -2.81
N TYR A 130 -18.44 -3.86 -4.07
CA TYR A 130 -18.85 -2.52 -4.49
C TYR A 130 -20.34 -2.31 -4.49
N SER A 131 -21.14 -3.39 -4.50
CA SER A 131 -22.60 -3.34 -4.38
C SER A 131 -23.09 -3.29 -2.94
N LEU A 132 -22.19 -3.48 -1.96
CA LEU A 132 -22.56 -3.38 -0.54
C LEU A 132 -22.88 -1.92 -0.16
N PRO A 133 -23.86 -1.71 0.74
CA PRO A 133 -24.07 -0.41 1.37
C PRO A 133 -22.80 0.12 2.04
N ILE A 134 -22.61 1.43 2.05
CA ILE A 134 -21.39 2.05 2.60
C ILE A 134 -21.20 1.74 4.09
N GLU A 135 -22.29 1.66 4.85
CA GLU A 135 -22.29 1.35 6.27
C GLU A 135 -21.77 -0.06 6.54
N GLU A 136 -22.16 -1.01 5.68
CA GLU A 136 -21.69 -2.39 5.81
C GLU A 136 -20.21 -2.52 5.45
N ARG A 137 -19.77 -1.85 4.39
CA ARG A 137 -18.34 -1.78 4.04
C ARG A 137 -17.51 -1.16 5.17
N GLN A 138 -18.04 -0.10 5.81
CA GLN A 138 -17.39 0.55 6.95
C GLN A 138 -17.26 -0.41 8.13
N ARG A 139 -18.33 -1.10 8.51
CA ARG A 139 -18.33 -2.07 9.61
C ARG A 139 -17.26 -3.15 9.41
N GLN A 140 -17.25 -3.76 8.24
CA GLN A 140 -16.28 -4.81 7.90
C GLN A 140 -14.84 -4.28 7.88
N MET A 141 -14.60 -3.07 7.35
CA MET A 141 -13.26 -2.46 7.36
C MET A 141 -12.80 -2.06 8.75
N GLU A 142 -13.72 -1.71 9.65
CA GLU A 142 -13.39 -1.43 11.06
C GLU A 142 -12.92 -2.71 11.77
N GLU A 143 -13.62 -3.83 11.61
CA GLU A 143 -13.21 -5.14 12.12
C GLU A 143 -11.84 -5.57 11.57
N HIS A 144 -11.64 -5.47 10.25
CA HIS A 144 -10.37 -5.73 9.60
C HIS A 144 -9.24 -4.86 10.17
N GLY A 145 -9.51 -3.57 10.37
CA GLY A 145 -8.57 -2.63 10.96
C GLY A 145 -8.19 -2.97 12.42
N LEU A 146 -9.09 -3.58 13.20
CA LEU A 146 -8.78 -4.06 14.55
C LEU A 146 -7.74 -5.18 14.53
N VAL A 147 -7.84 -6.12 13.59
CA VAL A 147 -6.83 -7.18 13.42
C VAL A 147 -5.48 -6.56 13.07
N GLY A 148 -5.42 -5.67 12.08
CA GLY A 148 -4.17 -5.02 11.68
C GLY A 148 -3.50 -4.23 12.80
N ARG A 149 -4.28 -3.53 13.64
CA ARG A 149 -3.77 -2.75 14.78
C ARG A 149 -3.04 -3.59 15.83
N ARG A 150 -3.41 -4.86 16.00
CA ARG A 150 -2.69 -5.77 16.93
C ARG A 150 -1.23 -5.99 16.53
N TYR A 151 -0.92 -5.83 15.24
CA TYR A 151 0.42 -6.03 14.68
C TYR A 151 1.20 -4.72 14.46
N ALA A 152 0.63 -3.55 14.75
CA ALA A 152 1.24 -2.24 14.43
C ALA A 152 2.62 -2.02 15.06
N GLY A 153 2.94 -2.70 16.17
CA GLY A 153 4.26 -2.64 16.82
C GLY A 153 5.33 -3.53 16.18
N THR A 154 4.93 -4.52 15.37
CA THR A 154 5.83 -5.54 14.80
C THR A 154 5.86 -5.55 13.28
N VAL A 155 4.80 -5.10 12.62
CA VAL A 155 4.71 -4.98 11.17
C VAL A 155 4.39 -3.55 10.80
N LYS A 156 5.18 -2.97 9.91
CA LYS A 156 4.86 -1.70 9.25
C LYS A 156 4.18 -2.02 7.93
N GLN A 157 2.98 -1.49 7.74
CA GLN A 157 2.18 -1.69 6.52
C GLN A 157 2.15 -0.40 5.72
N ILE A 158 2.39 -0.51 4.42
CA ILE A 158 2.14 0.54 3.44
C ILE A 158 1.16 -0.06 2.43
N ILE A 159 -0.02 0.56 2.32
CA ILE A 159 -1.07 0.13 1.42
C ILE A 159 -1.25 1.21 0.38
N THR A 160 -1.29 0.81 -0.89
CA THR A 160 -1.37 1.70 -2.04
C THR A 160 -2.56 1.31 -2.93
N GLY A 161 -3.20 2.30 -3.55
CA GLY A 161 -4.28 2.10 -4.52
C GLY A 161 -3.76 2.09 -5.95
N SER A 162 -4.28 1.20 -6.77
CA SER A 162 -3.87 1.01 -8.17
C SER A 162 -5.03 0.92 -9.16
N ILE A 163 -6.25 1.18 -8.71
CA ILE A 163 -7.43 1.18 -9.59
C ILE A 163 -7.21 2.16 -10.76
N GLY A 164 -7.20 1.63 -11.98
CA GLY A 164 -6.93 2.40 -13.19
C GLY A 164 -5.46 2.56 -13.56
N PHE A 165 -4.53 1.99 -12.78
CA PHE A 165 -3.10 2.01 -13.03
C PHE A 165 -2.50 0.61 -13.23
N ASP A 166 -3.10 -0.40 -12.62
CA ASP A 166 -2.63 -1.78 -12.67
C ASP A 166 -3.81 -2.75 -12.80
N ASP A 167 -3.52 -4.02 -13.03
CA ASP A 167 -4.54 -5.09 -13.11
C ASP A 167 -5.19 -5.40 -11.76
N TRP A 168 -4.53 -5.01 -10.67
CA TRP A 168 -4.99 -5.15 -9.29
C TRP A 168 -5.45 -3.82 -8.72
N GLU A 169 -6.25 -3.85 -7.67
CA GLU A 169 -6.82 -2.65 -7.04
C GLU A 169 -5.95 -2.06 -5.93
N TRP A 170 -5.20 -2.91 -5.21
CA TRP A 170 -4.31 -2.50 -4.12
C TRP A 170 -3.03 -3.28 -4.10
N GLY A 171 -1.94 -2.59 -3.72
CA GLY A 171 -0.68 -3.17 -3.31
C GLY A 171 -0.51 -3.10 -1.80
N VAL A 172 -0.05 -4.17 -1.20
CA VAL A 172 0.22 -4.25 0.23
C VAL A 172 1.68 -4.59 0.45
N ASP A 173 2.41 -3.64 1.01
CA ASP A 173 3.79 -3.82 1.46
C ASP A 173 3.80 -4.01 2.97
N LEU A 174 4.28 -5.15 3.43
CA LEU A 174 4.52 -5.47 4.83
C LEU A 174 6.03 -5.51 5.09
N PHE A 175 6.47 -4.82 6.14
CA PHE A 175 7.88 -4.77 6.55
C PHE A 175 8.03 -5.23 7.99
N ALA A 176 8.97 -6.13 8.27
CA ALA A 176 9.25 -6.64 9.61
C ALA A 176 10.69 -7.18 9.71
N ASP A 177 11.17 -7.36 10.94
CA ASP A 177 12.47 -7.98 11.20
C ASP A 177 12.36 -9.50 11.50
N ASP A 178 11.13 -10.00 11.73
CA ASP A 178 10.81 -11.42 11.78
C ASP A 178 9.81 -11.77 10.64
N PRO A 179 10.21 -12.56 9.62
CA PRO A 179 9.33 -12.87 8.50
C PRO A 179 8.13 -13.77 8.88
N LEU A 180 8.18 -14.48 10.00
CA LEU A 180 7.08 -15.32 10.48
C LEU A 180 5.86 -14.47 10.87
N ILE A 181 6.08 -13.20 11.21
CA ILE A 181 4.99 -12.30 11.57
C ILE A 181 4.05 -12.03 10.39
N PHE A 182 4.56 -12.04 9.15
CA PHE A 182 3.74 -11.89 7.94
C PHE A 182 2.72 -13.04 7.85
N LYS A 183 3.18 -14.27 8.07
CA LYS A 183 2.31 -15.44 8.07
C LYS A 183 1.25 -15.35 9.16
N LYS A 184 1.62 -14.95 10.38
CA LYS A 184 0.69 -14.81 11.50
C LYS A 184 -0.38 -13.76 11.21
N LEU A 185 0.02 -12.56 10.77
CA LEU A 185 -0.88 -11.46 10.42
C LEU A 185 -1.86 -11.89 9.31
N ILE A 186 -1.34 -12.39 8.19
CA ILE A 186 -2.18 -12.77 7.04
C ILE A 186 -3.09 -13.94 7.39
N TYR A 187 -2.62 -14.91 8.17
CA TYR A 187 -3.44 -16.01 8.64
C TYR A 187 -4.62 -15.52 9.50
N GLU A 188 -4.36 -14.63 10.44
CA GLU A 188 -5.40 -14.09 11.31
C GLU A 188 -6.42 -13.25 10.52
N MET A 189 -5.96 -12.44 9.57
CA MET A 189 -6.82 -11.66 8.69
C MET A 189 -7.73 -12.52 7.80
N ARG A 190 -7.39 -13.80 7.54
CA ARG A 190 -8.25 -14.69 6.75
C ARG A 190 -9.59 -15.00 7.41
N PHE A 191 -9.73 -14.78 8.70
CA PHE A 191 -10.93 -15.07 9.47
C PHE A 191 -11.86 -13.87 9.64
N ASP A 192 -11.42 -12.65 9.31
CA ASP A 192 -12.33 -11.51 9.26
C ASP A 192 -13.24 -11.59 8.00
N GLU A 193 -14.45 -11.07 8.11
CA GLU A 193 -15.48 -11.22 7.08
C GLU A 193 -15.03 -10.62 5.73
N VAL A 194 -14.42 -9.42 5.75
CA VAL A 194 -14.03 -8.76 4.51
C VAL A 194 -12.94 -9.51 3.76
N SER A 195 -12.00 -10.14 4.48
CA SER A 195 -10.95 -10.94 3.85
C SER A 195 -11.46 -12.32 3.42
N ALA A 196 -12.26 -12.97 4.25
CA ALA A 196 -12.80 -14.30 3.96
C ALA A 196 -13.74 -14.31 2.74
N VAL A 197 -14.58 -13.28 2.61
CA VAL A 197 -15.63 -13.22 1.58
C VAL A 197 -15.20 -12.44 0.35
N TYR A 198 -14.51 -11.30 0.53
CA TYR A 198 -14.31 -10.33 -0.54
C TYR A 198 -12.86 -10.16 -0.99
N ALA A 199 -11.84 -10.59 -0.24
CA ALA A 199 -10.47 -10.39 -0.66
C ALA A 199 -10.00 -11.46 -1.66
N LEU A 200 -9.41 -11.00 -2.76
CA LEU A 200 -8.69 -11.81 -3.73
C LEU A 200 -7.22 -11.43 -3.64
N PHE A 201 -6.37 -12.40 -3.36
CA PHE A 201 -4.94 -12.16 -3.16
C PHE A 201 -4.16 -12.63 -4.39
N GLY A 202 -3.27 -11.78 -4.87
CA GLY A 202 -2.31 -12.12 -5.90
C GLY A 202 -1.11 -12.91 -5.38
N LYS A 203 -0.02 -12.86 -6.13
CA LYS A 203 1.23 -13.55 -5.76
C LYS A 203 1.89 -12.82 -4.59
N PHE A 204 2.35 -13.59 -3.59
CA PHE A 204 3.15 -13.07 -2.49
C PHE A 204 4.63 -13.08 -2.87
N PHE A 205 5.29 -11.94 -2.71
CA PHE A 205 6.72 -11.74 -2.94
C PHE A 205 7.39 -11.44 -1.60
N VAL A 206 8.28 -12.33 -1.18
CA VAL A 206 8.99 -12.19 0.10
C VAL A 206 10.48 -12.03 -0.18
N GLY A 207 11.09 -11.00 0.39
CA GLY A 207 12.49 -10.68 0.15
C GLY A 207 13.23 -10.22 1.40
N VAL A 208 14.55 -10.32 1.32
CA VAL A 208 15.50 -9.85 2.32
C VAL A 208 16.12 -8.55 1.83
N ARG A 209 16.14 -7.51 2.65
CA ARG A 209 16.74 -6.22 2.29
C ARG A 209 18.23 -6.37 2.01
N VAL A 210 18.65 -5.77 0.91
CA VAL A 210 20.05 -5.71 0.49
C VAL A 210 20.41 -4.23 0.31
N PRO A 211 21.49 -3.72 0.94
CA PRO A 211 22.02 -2.40 0.61
C PRO A 211 22.56 -2.41 -0.83
N ALA A 212 22.43 -1.31 -1.56
CA ALA A 212 22.95 -1.23 -2.94
C ALA A 212 24.45 -1.56 -3.02
N THR A 213 25.21 -1.20 -1.98
CA THR A 213 26.65 -1.53 -1.83
C THR A 213 26.91 -3.04 -1.65
N GLY A 214 25.89 -3.83 -1.30
CA GLY A 214 26.00 -5.27 -1.10
C GLY A 214 25.67 -6.11 -2.34
N LEU A 215 25.38 -5.50 -3.49
CA LEU A 215 25.07 -6.23 -4.72
C LEU A 215 26.22 -7.12 -5.18
N GLU A 216 27.45 -6.69 -5.04
CA GLU A 216 28.63 -7.50 -5.38
C GLU A 216 28.71 -8.75 -4.52
N ASP A 217 28.49 -8.64 -3.21
CA ASP A 217 28.45 -9.79 -2.32
C ASP A 217 27.32 -10.76 -2.70
N LEU A 218 26.14 -10.23 -3.03
CA LEU A 218 25.00 -11.04 -3.47
C LEU A 218 25.34 -11.81 -4.75
N CYS A 219 25.96 -11.16 -5.74
CA CYS A 219 26.41 -11.81 -6.98
C CYS A 219 27.48 -12.89 -6.72
N ASN A 220 28.26 -12.75 -5.67
CA ASN A 220 29.25 -13.72 -5.22
C ASN A 220 28.68 -14.80 -4.27
N GLY A 221 27.35 -14.89 -4.16
CA GLY A 221 26.66 -15.90 -3.34
C GLY A 221 26.69 -15.63 -1.84
N LYS A 222 26.96 -14.40 -1.42
CA LYS A 222 26.95 -13.96 -0.02
C LYS A 222 25.75 -13.06 0.24
N LEU A 223 25.01 -13.31 1.30
CA LEU A 223 23.93 -12.43 1.73
C LEU A 223 24.50 -11.26 2.55
N PRO A 224 24.42 -10.01 2.07
CA PRO A 224 24.86 -8.83 2.83
C PRO A 224 24.07 -8.66 4.13
N GLN A 225 24.73 -8.23 5.18
CA GLN A 225 24.11 -7.93 6.48
C GLN A 225 23.59 -6.50 6.57
#